data_e83e1b5d9073d00244138fc35054c4dc
#
_entry.id   e83e1b5d9073d00244138fc35054c4dc
#
_cell.length_a   1.000
_cell.length_b   1.000
_cell.length_c   1.000
_cell.angle_alpha   90.00
_cell.angle_beta   90.00
_cell.angle_gamma   90.00
#
_symmetry.space_group_name_H-M   'P 1'
#
loop_
_entity.id
_entity.type
_entity.pdbx_description
1 polymer ?
#
loop_
_entity_poly.entity_id
_entity_poly.type
_entity_poly.pdbx_seq_one_letter_code
_entity_poly.pdbx_strand_id
1 'polypeptide(L)'
;MNDKFFDLKQEKQDRMINASLKIFSRGGYRHASTDEIVKEAGISKGLLFHYFGSKLGLYGFLFDYSARFMLLELSREVKRSETDYFALTKQMEQARMQVMKLYPYMQRFLDVAVKEEHTEAVERIAEKKLDYEDRLRAYSMQADYSIFAPYGDSVRVTKMVRYTIDGLTDEMSERYDFSPEKLFAEICAYLDTLRRMTIKET
;
A
#
# COMPACT_ATOMS: atom_id res chain seq x y z
N MET A 1 5.53 -21.85 2.14
CA MET A 1 6.36 -21.26 1.07
C MET A 1 7.67 -22.02 1.02
N ASN A 2 8.22 -22.21 -0.14
CA ASN A 2 9.53 -22.84 -0.30
C ASN A 2 10.60 -21.74 -0.20
N ASP A 3 11.51 -21.83 0.79
CA ASP A 3 12.57 -20.83 1.03
C ASP A 3 13.48 -20.60 -0.18
N LYS A 4 13.55 -21.59 -1.08
CA LYS A 4 14.25 -21.48 -2.37
C LYS A 4 13.71 -20.41 -3.32
N PHE A 5 12.56 -19.78 -3.02
CA PHE A 5 12.09 -18.64 -3.79
C PHE A 5 13.09 -17.46 -3.75
N PHE A 6 13.68 -17.23 -2.58
CA PHE A 6 14.66 -16.16 -2.40
C PHE A 6 16.06 -16.48 -2.96
N ASP A 7 16.31 -17.74 -3.37
CA ASP A 7 17.53 -18.12 -4.09
C ASP A 7 17.46 -17.76 -5.60
N LEU A 8 16.27 -17.39 -6.09
CA LEU A 8 16.12 -16.92 -7.46
C LEU A 8 16.83 -15.58 -7.67
N LYS A 9 17.24 -15.30 -8.92
CA LYS A 9 17.70 -13.96 -9.31
C LYS A 9 16.62 -12.94 -8.98
N GLN A 10 17.01 -11.80 -8.43
CA GLN A 10 16.11 -10.71 -8.00
C GLN A 10 15.09 -10.32 -9.08
N GLU A 11 15.56 -10.15 -10.32
CA GLU A 11 14.70 -9.83 -11.47
C GLU A 11 13.54 -10.84 -11.66
N LYS A 12 13.77 -12.12 -11.39
CA LYS A 12 12.73 -13.16 -11.51
C LYS A 12 11.76 -13.12 -10.33
N GLN A 13 12.29 -12.84 -9.12
CA GLN A 13 11.44 -12.62 -7.95
C GLN A 13 10.51 -11.43 -8.18
N ASP A 14 11.07 -10.28 -8.61
CA ASP A 14 10.33 -9.04 -8.85
C ASP A 14 9.25 -9.19 -9.91
N ARG A 15 9.55 -9.90 -11.01
CA ARG A 15 8.54 -10.19 -12.04
C ARG A 15 7.38 -11.02 -11.48
N MET A 16 7.67 -12.05 -10.68
CA MET A 16 6.62 -12.90 -10.08
C MET A 16 5.79 -12.12 -9.05
N ILE A 17 6.45 -11.32 -8.22
CA ILE A 17 5.78 -10.47 -7.23
C ILE A 17 4.91 -9.43 -7.94
N ASN A 18 5.48 -8.64 -8.87
CA ASN A 18 4.74 -7.57 -9.55
C ASN A 18 3.56 -8.10 -10.37
N ALA A 19 3.72 -9.21 -11.10
CA ALA A 19 2.63 -9.85 -11.82
C ALA A 19 1.50 -10.27 -10.88
N SER A 20 1.85 -10.87 -9.75
CA SER A 20 0.87 -11.32 -8.77
C SER A 20 0.15 -10.14 -8.10
N LEU A 21 0.89 -9.12 -7.68
CA LEU A 21 0.34 -7.89 -7.11
C LEU A 21 -0.65 -7.22 -8.08
N LYS A 22 -0.28 -7.11 -9.37
CA LYS A 22 -1.12 -6.53 -10.43
C LYS A 22 -2.46 -7.26 -10.57
N ILE A 23 -2.44 -8.58 -10.60
CA ILE A 23 -3.66 -9.37 -10.81
C ILE A 23 -4.54 -9.39 -9.55
N PHE A 24 -3.96 -9.60 -8.36
CA PHE A 24 -4.73 -9.58 -7.12
C PHE A 24 -5.27 -8.19 -6.77
N SER A 25 -4.55 -7.09 -7.08
CA SER A 25 -5.02 -5.73 -6.83
C SER A 25 -6.24 -5.32 -7.65
N ARG A 26 -6.53 -6.02 -8.78
CA ARG A 26 -7.68 -5.75 -9.64
C ARG A 26 -8.93 -6.53 -9.25
N GLY A 27 -8.77 -7.79 -8.88
CA GLY A 27 -9.88 -8.70 -8.71
C GLY A 27 -10.03 -9.30 -7.30
N GLY A 28 -9.21 -8.89 -6.33
CA GLY A 28 -9.13 -9.53 -5.03
C GLY A 28 -8.71 -11.01 -5.15
N TYR A 29 -8.87 -11.74 -4.07
CA TYR A 29 -8.53 -13.17 -4.09
C TYR A 29 -9.45 -13.96 -5.03
N ARG A 30 -10.76 -13.69 -4.97
CA ARG A 30 -11.75 -14.51 -5.68
C ARG A 30 -11.53 -14.52 -7.20
N HIS A 31 -11.37 -13.35 -7.81
CA HIS A 31 -11.35 -13.19 -9.27
C HIS A 31 -9.95 -13.24 -9.89
N ALA A 32 -8.88 -13.19 -9.09
CA ALA A 32 -7.52 -13.32 -9.60
C ALA A 32 -7.28 -14.71 -10.20
N SER A 33 -6.75 -14.75 -11.43
CA SER A 33 -6.41 -15.98 -12.16
C SER A 33 -4.92 -16.30 -12.06
N THR A 34 -4.58 -17.52 -11.63
CA THR A 34 -3.18 -17.97 -11.65
C THR A 34 -2.63 -18.11 -13.07
N ASP A 35 -3.48 -18.33 -14.07
CA ASP A 35 -3.07 -18.41 -15.48
C ASP A 35 -2.68 -17.00 -15.99
N GLU A 36 -3.39 -15.96 -15.58
CA GLU A 36 -3.00 -14.58 -15.86
C GLU A 36 -1.69 -14.21 -15.15
N ILE A 37 -1.52 -14.60 -13.89
CA ILE A 37 -0.29 -14.34 -13.13
C ILE A 37 0.92 -14.95 -13.82
N VAL A 38 0.85 -16.24 -14.22
CA VAL A 38 2.01 -16.90 -14.85
C VAL A 38 2.30 -16.35 -16.23
N LYS A 39 1.27 -15.95 -16.99
CA LYS A 39 1.41 -15.28 -18.28
C LYS A 39 2.11 -13.92 -18.13
N GLU A 40 1.66 -13.09 -17.19
CA GLU A 40 2.24 -11.77 -16.90
C GLU A 40 3.69 -11.90 -16.40
N ALA A 41 3.97 -12.88 -15.53
CA ALA A 41 5.30 -13.13 -14.97
C ALA A 41 6.27 -13.79 -15.96
N GLY A 42 5.77 -14.36 -17.08
CA GLY A 42 6.59 -15.12 -18.03
C GLY A 42 7.16 -16.42 -17.43
N ILE A 43 6.36 -17.17 -16.66
CA ILE A 43 6.76 -18.41 -15.99
C ILE A 43 5.76 -19.53 -16.24
N SER A 44 6.13 -20.77 -15.93
CA SER A 44 5.20 -21.91 -15.94
C SER A 44 4.34 -21.97 -14.67
N LYS A 45 3.13 -22.50 -14.80
CA LYS A 45 2.22 -22.75 -13.66
C LYS A 45 2.83 -23.70 -12.62
N GLY A 46 3.58 -24.71 -13.09
CA GLY A 46 4.30 -25.64 -12.22
C GLY A 46 5.35 -24.91 -11.37
N LEU A 47 6.06 -23.93 -11.93
CA LEU A 47 7.03 -23.16 -11.18
C LEU A 47 6.38 -22.29 -10.10
N LEU A 48 5.23 -21.65 -10.41
CA LEU A 48 4.47 -20.87 -9.43
C LEU A 48 4.08 -21.74 -8.23
N PHE A 49 3.47 -22.91 -8.49
CA PHE A 49 3.04 -23.79 -7.43
C PHE A 49 4.20 -24.52 -6.73
N HIS A 50 5.35 -24.69 -7.39
CA HIS A 50 6.55 -25.19 -6.73
C HIS A 50 6.98 -24.30 -5.56
N TYR A 51 6.89 -22.96 -5.70
CA TYR A 51 7.28 -22.01 -4.64
C TYR A 51 6.18 -21.73 -3.63
N PHE A 52 4.94 -21.60 -4.08
CA PHE A 52 3.86 -21.10 -3.24
C PHE A 52 2.82 -22.17 -2.87
N GLY A 53 2.90 -23.36 -3.45
CA GLY A 53 2.01 -24.49 -3.21
C GLY A 53 0.62 -24.32 -3.83
N SER A 54 -0.02 -23.19 -3.62
CA SER A 54 -1.38 -22.88 -4.10
C SER A 54 -1.58 -21.39 -4.35
N LYS A 55 -2.72 -21.03 -4.96
CA LYS A 55 -3.16 -19.62 -5.06
C LYS A 55 -3.26 -18.97 -3.68
N LEU A 56 -3.79 -19.69 -2.69
CA LEU A 56 -3.91 -19.24 -1.31
C LEU A 56 -2.54 -19.04 -0.64
N GLY A 57 -1.59 -19.96 -0.91
CA GLY A 57 -0.21 -19.82 -0.44
C GLY A 57 0.49 -18.61 -1.03
N LEU A 58 0.30 -18.35 -2.33
CA LEU A 58 0.80 -17.14 -3.00
C LEU A 58 0.19 -15.86 -2.41
N TYR A 59 -1.14 -15.85 -2.21
CA TYR A 59 -1.84 -14.69 -1.65
C TYR A 59 -1.34 -14.34 -0.24
N GLY A 60 -1.23 -15.35 0.64
CA GLY A 60 -0.72 -15.14 1.99
C GLY A 60 0.75 -14.70 2.02
N PHE A 61 1.58 -15.21 1.11
CA PHE A 61 2.96 -14.75 0.94
C PHE A 61 3.02 -13.28 0.50
N LEU A 62 2.23 -12.92 -0.51
CA LEU A 62 2.21 -11.54 -1.02
C LEU A 62 1.75 -10.55 0.04
N PHE A 63 0.76 -10.93 0.85
CA PHE A 63 0.32 -10.05 1.94
C PHE A 63 1.42 -9.82 2.97
N ASP A 64 2.04 -10.89 3.48
CA ASP A 64 3.13 -10.80 4.46
C ASP A 64 4.33 -10.01 3.90
N TYR A 65 4.72 -10.29 2.66
CA TYR A 65 5.80 -9.59 1.98
C TYR A 65 5.50 -8.09 1.82
N SER A 66 4.31 -7.77 1.31
CA SER A 66 3.89 -6.38 1.07
C SER A 66 3.74 -5.58 2.37
N ALA A 67 3.14 -6.17 3.40
CA ALA A 67 2.98 -5.53 4.70
C ALA A 67 4.34 -5.19 5.33
N ARG A 68 5.27 -6.15 5.34
CA ARG A 68 6.63 -5.94 5.86
C ARG A 68 7.40 -4.90 5.07
N PHE A 69 7.31 -4.93 3.73
CA PHE A 69 8.00 -3.97 2.87
C PHE A 69 7.47 -2.55 3.10
N MET A 70 6.15 -2.37 3.14
CA MET A 70 5.51 -1.08 3.43
C MET A 70 5.90 -0.56 4.82
N LEU A 71 5.84 -1.40 5.86
CA LEU A 71 6.21 -1.02 7.21
C LEU A 71 7.70 -0.66 7.33
N LEU A 72 8.56 -1.31 6.57
CA LEU A 72 9.99 -0.98 6.51
C LEU A 72 10.19 0.42 5.92
N GLU A 73 9.55 0.73 4.79
CA GLU A 73 9.66 2.06 4.18
C GLU A 73 9.04 3.15 5.07
N LEU A 74 7.90 2.89 5.71
CA LEU A 74 7.34 3.80 6.72
C LEU A 74 8.31 4.06 7.86
N SER A 75 9.01 3.03 8.35
CA SER A 75 9.99 3.17 9.44
C SER A 75 11.23 3.99 9.05
N ARG A 76 11.53 4.10 7.76
CA ARG A 76 12.65 4.89 7.21
C ARG A 76 12.26 6.35 7.02
N GLU A 77 11.06 6.60 6.51
CA GLU A 77 10.60 7.92 6.10
C GLU A 77 9.92 8.70 7.25
N VAL A 78 9.21 8.01 8.13
CA VAL A 78 8.44 8.65 9.21
C VAL A 78 9.30 8.88 10.44
N LYS A 79 9.49 10.15 10.80
CA LYS A 79 10.21 10.53 12.02
C LYS A 79 9.35 10.28 13.26
N ARG A 80 9.90 9.60 14.26
CA ARG A 80 9.19 9.30 15.52
C ARG A 80 8.76 10.57 16.30
N SER A 81 9.44 11.69 16.09
CA SER A 81 9.15 12.96 16.76
C SER A 81 8.17 13.85 15.99
N GLU A 82 7.71 13.40 14.80
CA GLU A 82 6.79 14.20 14.01
C GLU A 82 5.36 14.06 14.56
N THR A 83 4.77 15.19 14.93
CA THR A 83 3.40 15.24 15.46
C THR A 83 2.47 16.11 14.62
N ASP A 84 3.01 16.93 13.71
CA ASP A 84 2.17 17.68 12.81
C ASP A 84 1.48 16.75 11.81
N TYR A 85 0.15 16.74 11.80
CA TYR A 85 -0.66 15.85 10.98
C TYR A 85 -0.31 15.89 9.49
N PHE A 86 -0.13 17.10 8.91
CA PHE A 86 0.15 17.21 7.48
C PHE A 86 1.60 16.83 7.14
N ALA A 87 2.56 17.17 8.00
CA ALA A 87 3.94 16.74 7.83
C ALA A 87 4.07 15.21 7.96
N LEU A 88 3.41 14.62 8.95
CA LEU A 88 3.34 13.17 9.13
C LEU A 88 2.72 12.48 7.91
N THR A 89 1.59 13.01 7.41
CA THR A 89 0.94 12.47 6.20
C THR A 89 1.88 12.52 4.99
N LYS A 90 2.60 13.63 4.79
CA LYS A 90 3.60 13.73 3.70
C LYS A 90 4.71 12.69 3.84
N GLN A 91 5.21 12.45 5.05
CA GLN A 91 6.23 11.42 5.29
C GLN A 91 5.69 10.01 4.98
N MET A 92 4.43 9.73 5.33
CA MET A 92 3.78 8.46 4.98
C MET A 92 3.60 8.30 3.46
N GLU A 93 3.20 9.37 2.76
CA GLU A 93 3.08 9.34 1.30
C GLU A 93 4.45 9.24 0.60
N GLN A 94 5.50 9.80 1.19
CA GLN A 94 6.88 9.60 0.73
C GLN A 94 7.27 8.12 0.78
N ALA A 95 6.95 7.43 1.88
CA ALA A 95 7.19 5.99 1.98
C ALA A 95 6.42 5.19 0.90
N ARG A 96 5.13 5.54 0.68
CA ARG A 96 4.31 4.94 -0.39
C ARG A 96 4.90 5.16 -1.78
N MET A 97 5.40 6.37 -2.05
CA MET A 97 6.09 6.68 -3.31
C MET A 97 7.32 5.78 -3.51
N GLN A 98 8.15 5.57 -2.49
CA GLN A 98 9.31 4.66 -2.59
C GLN A 98 8.89 3.22 -2.88
N VAL A 99 7.82 2.75 -2.24
CA VAL A 99 7.23 1.43 -2.54
C VAL A 99 6.77 1.33 -3.99
N MET A 100 6.06 2.35 -4.49
CA MET A 100 5.52 2.36 -5.86
C MET A 100 6.60 2.29 -6.94
N LYS A 101 7.80 2.82 -6.69
CA LYS A 101 8.93 2.74 -7.64
C LYS A 101 9.35 1.32 -7.96
N LEU A 102 9.28 0.43 -6.98
CA LEU A 102 9.68 -0.98 -7.12
C LEU A 102 8.48 -1.88 -7.39
N TYR A 103 7.37 -1.60 -6.72
CA TYR A 103 6.16 -2.41 -6.71
C TYR A 103 4.91 -1.54 -6.93
N PRO A 104 4.63 -1.13 -8.18
CA PRO A 104 3.55 -0.17 -8.50
C PRO A 104 2.16 -0.55 -8.00
N TYR A 105 1.90 -1.84 -7.83
CA TYR A 105 0.59 -2.36 -7.41
C TYR A 105 0.53 -2.76 -5.94
N MET A 106 1.62 -2.60 -5.17
CA MET A 106 1.70 -3.12 -3.80
C MET A 106 0.73 -2.42 -2.85
N GLN A 107 0.67 -1.09 -2.89
CA GLN A 107 -0.28 -0.35 -2.05
C GLN A 107 -1.72 -0.74 -2.38
N ARG A 108 -2.08 -0.73 -3.67
CA ARG A 108 -3.44 -1.11 -4.11
C ARG A 108 -3.79 -2.55 -3.72
N PHE A 109 -2.83 -3.47 -3.80
CA PHE A 109 -3.02 -4.84 -3.33
C PHE A 109 -3.32 -4.88 -1.83
N LEU A 110 -2.56 -4.16 -0.99
CA LEU A 110 -2.80 -4.08 0.45
C LEU A 110 -4.19 -3.50 0.76
N ASP A 111 -4.60 -2.43 0.07
CA ASP A 111 -5.91 -1.79 0.24
C ASP A 111 -7.06 -2.74 -0.11
N VAL A 112 -6.91 -3.54 -1.15
CA VAL A 112 -7.88 -4.59 -1.53
C VAL A 112 -7.86 -5.74 -0.54
N ALA A 113 -6.68 -6.19 -0.12
CA ALA A 113 -6.52 -7.35 0.76
C ALA A 113 -7.07 -7.10 2.17
N VAL A 114 -6.95 -5.88 2.71
CA VAL A 114 -7.56 -5.55 4.01
C VAL A 114 -9.09 -5.52 3.97
N LYS A 115 -9.68 -5.37 2.79
CA LYS A 115 -11.14 -5.39 2.54
C LYS A 115 -11.63 -6.71 1.96
N GLU A 116 -10.76 -7.74 1.87
CA GLU A 116 -11.11 -9.05 1.33
C GLU A 116 -12.23 -9.71 2.15
N GLU A 117 -13.18 -10.35 1.47
CA GLU A 117 -14.35 -11.01 2.08
C GLU A 117 -14.36 -12.52 1.87
N HIS A 118 -13.50 -13.06 1.00
CA HIS A 118 -13.42 -14.49 0.75
C HIS A 118 -12.84 -15.22 1.97
N THR A 119 -13.61 -16.09 2.59
CA THR A 119 -13.33 -16.71 3.90
C THR A 119 -11.91 -17.27 4.01
N GLU A 120 -11.50 -18.13 3.08
CA GLU A 120 -10.15 -18.74 3.12
C GLU A 120 -9.03 -17.70 3.02
N ALA A 121 -9.23 -16.65 2.21
CA ALA A 121 -8.24 -15.59 2.05
C ALA A 121 -8.16 -14.71 3.31
N VAL A 122 -9.31 -14.37 3.90
CA VAL A 122 -9.39 -13.63 5.17
C VAL A 122 -8.67 -14.40 6.28
N GLU A 123 -9.02 -15.68 6.47
CA GLU A 123 -8.38 -16.54 7.49
C GLU A 123 -6.87 -16.66 7.25
N ARG A 124 -6.45 -16.78 6.00
CA ARG A 124 -5.03 -16.94 5.62
C ARG A 124 -4.16 -15.75 6.02
N ILE A 125 -4.70 -14.54 5.98
CA ILE A 125 -3.94 -13.31 6.27
C ILE A 125 -4.28 -12.69 7.64
N ALA A 126 -5.26 -13.22 8.39
CA ALA A 126 -5.86 -12.60 9.57
C ALA A 126 -4.84 -12.06 10.58
N GLU A 127 -3.90 -12.90 11.03
CA GLU A 127 -2.86 -12.52 12.00
C GLU A 127 -1.98 -11.38 11.48
N LYS A 128 -1.52 -11.52 10.22
CA LYS A 128 -0.63 -10.53 9.59
C LYS A 128 -1.34 -9.23 9.26
N LYS A 129 -2.60 -9.30 8.91
CA LYS A 129 -3.46 -8.14 8.70
C LYS A 129 -3.62 -7.35 10.00
N LEU A 130 -3.90 -8.02 11.10
CA LEU A 130 -4.05 -7.37 12.40
C LEU A 130 -2.75 -6.64 12.81
N ASP A 131 -1.60 -7.31 12.74
CA ASP A 131 -0.29 -6.68 13.02
C ASP A 131 -0.02 -5.46 12.12
N TYR A 132 -0.32 -5.59 10.81
CA TYR A 132 -0.15 -4.50 9.85
C TYR A 132 -1.05 -3.29 10.17
N GLU A 133 -2.34 -3.52 10.42
CA GLU A 133 -3.31 -2.46 10.74
C GLU A 133 -2.97 -1.77 12.07
N ASP A 134 -2.53 -2.51 13.09
CA ASP A 134 -2.12 -1.96 14.38
C ASP A 134 -0.87 -1.06 14.26
N ARG A 135 0.10 -1.48 13.46
CA ARG A 135 1.30 -0.67 13.18
C ARG A 135 0.98 0.59 12.37
N LEU A 136 0.09 0.50 11.38
CA LEU A 136 -0.38 1.69 10.66
C LEU A 136 -1.13 2.66 11.58
N ARG A 137 -1.97 2.11 12.48
CA ARG A 137 -2.67 2.91 13.49
C ARG A 137 -1.70 3.63 14.41
N ALA A 138 -0.60 3.00 14.82
CA ALA A 138 0.42 3.62 15.66
C ALA A 138 1.05 4.86 14.99
N TYR A 139 1.29 4.85 13.68
CA TYR A 139 1.72 6.05 12.95
C TYR A 139 0.64 7.13 12.97
N SER A 140 -0.63 6.79 12.73
CA SER A 140 -1.73 7.76 12.75
C SER A 140 -1.93 8.38 14.14
N MET A 141 -1.75 7.60 15.22
CA MET A 141 -1.87 8.09 16.60
C MET A 141 -0.72 9.02 17.04
N GLN A 142 0.35 9.11 16.27
CA GLN A 142 1.45 10.04 16.51
C GLN A 142 1.04 11.49 16.24
N ALA A 143 0.04 11.73 15.38
CA ALA A 143 -0.38 13.06 14.99
C ALA A 143 -1.13 13.80 16.12
N ASP A 144 -0.83 15.09 16.26
CA ASP A 144 -1.62 16.01 17.09
C ASP A 144 -2.84 16.50 16.29
N TYR A 145 -4.02 16.02 16.66
CA TYR A 145 -5.28 16.41 16.04
C TYR A 145 -5.87 17.71 16.63
N SER A 146 -5.29 18.25 17.70
CA SER A 146 -5.74 19.51 18.33
C SER A 146 -5.57 20.72 17.42
N ILE A 147 -4.68 20.62 16.43
CA ILE A 147 -4.47 21.66 15.41
C ILE A 147 -5.73 22.01 14.63
N PHE A 148 -6.72 21.12 14.59
CA PHE A 148 -8.01 21.34 13.89
C PHE A 148 -9.08 22.00 14.78
N ALA A 149 -8.83 22.17 16.08
CA ALA A 149 -9.84 22.54 17.08
C ALA A 149 -10.61 23.84 16.81
N PRO A 150 -10.04 24.93 16.24
CA PRO A 150 -10.82 26.16 16.03
C PRO A 150 -11.83 26.12 14.89
N TYR A 151 -11.64 25.26 13.88
CA TYR A 151 -12.36 25.33 12.61
C TYR A 151 -12.87 24.01 12.07
N GLY A 152 -12.48 22.90 12.64
CA GLY A 152 -12.71 21.62 12.03
C GLY A 152 -13.01 20.50 12.99
N ASP A 153 -13.95 19.71 12.58
CA ASP A 153 -14.09 18.35 12.98
C ASP A 153 -12.89 17.58 12.40
N SER A 154 -11.94 17.20 13.25
CA SER A 154 -10.72 16.46 12.84
C SER A 154 -11.06 15.21 12.02
N VAL A 155 -12.20 14.57 12.30
CA VAL A 155 -12.68 13.41 11.55
C VAL A 155 -13.02 13.78 10.09
N ARG A 156 -13.65 14.94 9.87
CA ARG A 156 -13.96 15.38 8.50
C ARG A 156 -12.72 15.79 7.75
N VAL A 157 -11.81 16.54 8.40
CA VAL A 157 -10.55 16.96 7.76
C VAL A 157 -9.71 15.74 7.36
N THR A 158 -9.54 14.77 8.25
CA THR A 158 -8.77 13.56 7.94
C THR A 158 -9.43 12.72 6.84
N LYS A 159 -10.76 12.69 6.78
CA LYS A 159 -11.49 12.06 5.65
C LYS A 159 -11.28 12.82 4.34
N MET A 160 -11.31 14.16 4.35
CA MET A 160 -11.03 14.97 3.16
C MET A 160 -9.62 14.68 2.64
N VAL A 161 -8.62 14.68 3.51
CA VAL A 161 -7.23 14.33 3.16
C VAL A 161 -7.19 12.94 2.52
N ARG A 162 -7.79 11.93 3.14
CA ARG A 162 -7.80 10.57 2.60
C ARG A 162 -8.46 10.50 1.23
N TYR A 163 -9.66 11.08 1.08
CA TYR A 163 -10.36 11.08 -0.22
C TYR A 163 -9.61 11.84 -1.30
N THR A 164 -8.87 12.89 -0.93
CA THR A 164 -7.98 13.59 -1.86
C THR A 164 -6.85 12.70 -2.33
N ILE A 165 -6.17 12.03 -1.40
CA ILE A 165 -5.06 11.11 -1.74
C ILE A 165 -5.56 9.94 -2.59
N ASP A 166 -6.65 9.30 -2.18
CA ASP A 166 -7.24 8.16 -2.90
C ASP A 166 -7.64 8.59 -4.33
N GLY A 167 -8.35 9.74 -4.46
CA GLY A 167 -8.80 10.26 -5.75
C GLY A 167 -7.65 10.64 -6.68
N LEU A 168 -6.61 11.31 -6.17
CA LEU A 168 -5.40 11.63 -6.95
C LEU A 168 -4.67 10.35 -7.40
N THR A 169 -4.58 9.37 -6.52
CA THR A 169 -3.93 8.08 -6.82
C THR A 169 -4.69 7.36 -7.93
N ASP A 170 -6.02 7.27 -7.83
CA ASP A 170 -6.84 6.61 -8.85
C ASP A 170 -6.77 7.37 -10.19
N GLU A 171 -6.94 8.70 -10.18
CA GLU A 171 -6.90 9.51 -11.40
C GLU A 171 -5.54 9.44 -12.11
N MET A 172 -4.46 9.64 -11.35
CA MET A 172 -3.12 9.74 -11.95
C MET A 172 -2.54 8.39 -12.34
N SER A 173 -2.86 7.30 -11.63
CA SER A 173 -2.35 5.96 -11.96
C SER A 173 -2.82 5.43 -13.31
N GLU A 174 -3.89 6.00 -13.89
CA GLU A 174 -4.41 5.66 -15.22
C GLU A 174 -3.76 6.48 -16.35
N ARG A 175 -2.98 7.51 -16.01
CA ARG A 175 -2.35 8.38 -17.02
C ARG A 175 -1.17 7.71 -17.70
N TYR A 176 -1.00 7.98 -19.00
CA TYR A 176 0.11 7.46 -19.79
C TYR A 176 1.50 7.90 -19.25
N ASP A 177 1.58 9.11 -18.71
CA ASP A 177 2.81 9.70 -18.18
C ASP A 177 2.92 9.58 -16.65
N PHE A 178 2.24 8.59 -16.05
CA PHE A 178 2.30 8.33 -14.62
C PHE A 178 3.73 8.15 -14.12
N SER A 179 4.04 8.83 -13.03
CA SER A 179 5.20 8.52 -12.19
C SER A 179 4.87 8.70 -10.72
N PRO A 180 5.42 7.86 -9.83
CA PRO A 180 5.22 8.00 -8.38
C PRO A 180 5.64 9.37 -7.84
N GLU A 181 6.68 9.97 -8.42
CA GLU A 181 7.17 11.30 -8.04
C GLU A 181 6.19 12.41 -8.39
N LYS A 182 5.57 12.35 -9.58
CA LYS A 182 4.53 13.31 -9.98
C LYS A 182 3.31 13.20 -9.07
N LEU A 183 2.87 11.97 -8.77
CA LEU A 183 1.77 11.74 -7.83
C LEU A 183 2.09 12.32 -6.45
N PHE A 184 3.27 12.02 -5.92
CA PHE A 184 3.69 12.53 -4.62
C PHE A 184 3.74 14.07 -4.57
N ALA A 185 4.28 14.70 -5.62
CA ALA A 185 4.33 16.16 -5.73
C ALA A 185 2.91 16.77 -5.71
N GLU A 186 1.98 16.17 -6.45
CA GLU A 186 0.59 16.62 -6.51
C GLU A 186 -0.12 16.42 -5.16
N ILE A 187 0.04 15.27 -4.52
CA ILE A 187 -0.46 15.02 -3.16
C ILE A 187 0.05 16.10 -2.20
N CYS A 188 1.35 16.42 -2.22
CA CYS A 188 1.92 17.45 -1.36
C CYS A 188 1.29 18.82 -1.60
N ALA A 189 1.04 19.22 -2.86
CA ALA A 189 0.39 20.48 -3.20
C ALA A 189 -1.05 20.58 -2.65
N TYR A 190 -1.82 19.49 -2.77
CA TYR A 190 -3.16 19.42 -2.17
C TYR A 190 -3.12 19.43 -0.64
N LEU A 191 -2.20 18.71 -0.02
CA LEU A 191 -2.03 18.73 1.43
C LEU A 191 -1.69 20.13 1.94
N ASP A 192 -0.81 20.88 1.25
CA ASP A 192 -0.51 22.28 1.60
C ASP A 192 -1.71 23.19 1.45
N THR A 193 -2.56 22.94 0.47
CA THR A 193 -3.81 23.69 0.30
C THR A 193 -4.80 23.38 1.42
N LEU A 194 -5.02 22.11 1.73
CA LEU A 194 -5.89 21.69 2.81
C LEU A 194 -5.40 22.19 4.17
N ARG A 195 -4.08 22.18 4.40
CA ARG A 195 -3.48 22.77 5.61
C ARG A 195 -3.88 24.23 5.78
N ARG A 196 -3.67 25.07 4.76
CA ARG A 196 -4.03 26.51 4.81
C ARG A 196 -5.53 26.74 5.05
N MET A 197 -6.38 25.85 4.57
CA MET A 197 -7.85 25.95 4.74
C MET A 197 -8.35 25.49 6.10
N THR A 198 -7.61 24.63 6.80
CA THR A 198 -8.09 23.91 7.99
C THR A 198 -7.35 24.26 9.27
N ILE A 199 -6.23 24.96 9.17
CA ILE A 199 -5.45 25.41 10.32
C ILE A 199 -5.40 26.94 10.30
N LYS A 200 -5.62 27.57 11.45
CA LYS A 200 -5.41 29.00 11.62
C LYS A 200 -3.90 29.27 11.68
N GLU A 201 -3.42 30.13 10.78
CA GLU A 201 -2.10 30.74 10.97
C GLU A 201 -2.15 31.62 12.23
N THR A 202 -1.30 31.27 13.18
CA THR A 202 -1.06 32.09 14.41
C THR A 202 -0.22 33.29 14.07
#